data_b4a8ebf3c2703feebab1ac9ec924898a
#
_entry.id   b4a8ebf3c2703feebab1ac9ec924898a
#
_cell.length_a   1.000
_cell.length_b   1.000
_cell.length_c   1.000
_cell.angle_alpha   90.00
_cell.angle_beta   90.00
_cell.angle_gamma   90.00
#
_symmetry.space_group_name_H-M   'P 1'
#
loop_
_entity.id
_entity.type
_entity.pdbx_description
1 polymer ?
#
loop_
_entity_poly.entity_id
_entity_poly.type
_entity_poly.pdbx_seq_one_letter_code
_entity_poly.pdbx_strand_id
1 'polypeptide(L)' 'MTKNEILNSNCDVRCSAAGNPNTPVEVLTELAKDSDCDVRCSAAGNPNTPVEVL' A
#
# COMPACT_ATOMS: atom_id res chain seq x y z
N MET A 1 -12.82 3.69 -0.03
CA MET A 1 -12.30 3.55 1.36
C MET A 1 -11.39 4.71 1.70
N THR A 2 -11.43 5.14 2.94
CA THR A 2 -10.47 6.14 3.41
C THR A 2 -9.13 5.47 3.71
N LYS A 3 -8.09 6.30 3.85
CA LYS A 3 -6.76 5.81 4.25
C LYS A 3 -6.82 4.98 5.53
N ASN A 4 -7.52 5.49 6.55
CA ASN A 4 -7.63 4.77 7.83
C ASN A 4 -8.34 3.44 7.68
N GLU A 5 -9.37 3.38 6.87
CA GLU A 5 -10.09 2.13 6.63
C GLU A 5 -9.19 1.09 5.97
N ILE A 6 -8.41 1.51 4.99
CA ILE A 6 -7.47 0.61 4.30
C ILE A 6 -6.42 0.11 5.27
N LEU A 7 -5.79 1.01 6.03
CA LEU A 7 -4.69 0.65 6.92
C LEU A 7 -5.13 -0.23 8.09
N ASN A 8 -6.41 -0.15 8.48
CA ASN A 8 -6.96 -0.97 9.57
C ASN A 8 -7.63 -2.24 9.09
N SER A 9 -7.64 -2.49 7.78
CA SER A 9 -8.22 -3.70 7.20
C SER A 9 -7.26 -4.89 7.34
N ASN A 10 -7.75 -6.09 7.00
CA ASN A 10 -6.89 -7.26 6.99
C ASN A 10 -5.85 -7.16 5.87
N CYS A 11 -4.87 -8.08 5.89
CA CYS A 11 -3.76 -8.01 4.93
C CYS A 11 -4.21 -8.18 3.48
N ASP A 12 -5.29 -8.92 3.23
CA ASP A 12 -5.79 -9.09 1.87
C ASP A 12 -6.25 -7.76 1.27
N VAL A 13 -6.96 -6.96 2.06
CA VAL A 13 -7.42 -5.64 1.63
C VAL A 13 -6.21 -4.71 1.45
N ARG A 14 -5.27 -4.74 2.39
CA ARG A 14 -4.07 -3.90 2.28
C ARG A 14 -3.26 -4.28 1.05
N CYS A 15 -3.10 -5.58 0.76
CA CYS A 15 -2.40 -6.05 -0.44
C CYS A 15 -3.08 -5.58 -1.71
N SER A 16 -4.41 -5.67 -1.77
CA SER A 16 -5.17 -5.20 -2.93
C SER A 16 -4.98 -3.71 -3.15
N ALA A 17 -5.04 -2.93 -2.08
CA ALA A 17 -4.84 -1.48 -2.17
C ALA A 17 -3.41 -1.16 -2.61
N ALA A 18 -2.43 -1.88 -2.07
CA ALA A 18 -1.03 -1.65 -2.42
C ALA A 18 -0.76 -1.91 -3.91
N GLY A 19 -1.44 -2.89 -4.49
CA GLY A 19 -1.28 -3.21 -5.91
C GLY A 19 -2.16 -2.42 -6.86
N ASN A 20 -3.08 -1.62 -6.34
CA ASN A 20 -4.04 -0.89 -7.16
C ASN A 20 -3.42 0.41 -7.66
N PRO A 21 -3.34 0.63 -9.00
CA PRO A 21 -2.75 1.85 -9.55
C PRO A 21 -3.53 3.12 -9.21
N ASN A 22 -4.77 2.98 -8.75
CA ASN A 22 -5.60 4.13 -8.37
C ASN A 22 -5.47 4.51 -6.90
N THR A 23 -4.69 3.78 -6.13
CA THR A 23 -4.48 4.08 -4.71
C THR A 23 -3.66 5.38 -4.56
N PRO A 24 -4.11 6.33 -3.72
CA PRO A 24 -3.38 7.59 -3.54
C PRO A 24 -1.96 7.37 -3.01
N VAL A 25 -1.06 8.28 -3.38
CA VAL A 25 0.36 8.20 -3.03
C VAL A 25 0.57 8.15 -1.51
N GLU A 26 -0.18 8.92 -0.74
CA GLU A 26 -0.01 8.91 0.72
C GLU A 26 -0.40 7.56 1.34
N VAL A 27 -1.33 6.84 0.73
CA VAL A 27 -1.69 5.49 1.18
C VAL A 27 -0.58 4.51 0.79
N LEU A 28 -0.07 4.61 -0.43
CA LEU A 28 1.03 3.76 -0.89
C LEU A 28 2.27 3.94 -0.02
N THR A 29 2.57 5.16 0.38
CA THR A 29 3.70 5.45 1.26
C THR A 29 3.58 4.69 2.58
N GLU A 30 2.39 4.65 3.16
CA GLU A 30 2.15 3.92 4.40
C GLU A 30 2.20 2.40 4.17
N LEU A 31 1.63 1.92 3.06
CA LEU A 31 1.63 0.49 2.76
C LEU A 31 3.03 -0.02 2.47
N ALA A 32 3.91 0.81 1.96
CA ALA A 32 5.31 0.45 1.73
C ALA A 32 6.08 0.20 3.04
N LYS A 33 5.53 0.66 4.16
CA LYS A 33 6.09 0.46 5.50
C LYS A 33 5.32 -0.57 6.31
N ASP A 34 4.39 -1.29 5.69
CA ASP A 34 3.52 -2.24 6.38
C ASP A 34 4.35 -3.34 7.03
N SER A 35 3.86 -3.85 8.17
CA SER A 35 4.52 -4.95 8.87
C SER A 35 4.44 -6.27 8.09
N ASP A 36 3.46 -6.40 7.20
CA ASP A 36 3.30 -7.58 6.37
C ASP A 36 4.14 -7.44 5.12
N CYS A 37 5.04 -8.41 4.88
CA CYS A 37 5.95 -8.34 3.73
C CYS A 37 5.22 -8.44 2.39
N ASP A 38 4.09 -9.14 2.34
CA ASP A 38 3.30 -9.22 1.10
C ASP A 38 2.74 -7.86 0.73
N VAL A 39 2.30 -7.10 1.72
CA VAL A 39 1.80 -5.74 1.50
C VAL A 39 2.93 -4.84 1.01
N ARG A 40 4.09 -4.92 1.66
CA ARG A 40 5.27 -4.14 1.22
C ARG A 40 5.66 -4.49 -0.20
N CYS A 41 5.66 -5.78 -0.56
CA CYS A 41 6.00 -6.23 -1.91
C CYS A 41 5.02 -5.68 -2.94
N SER A 42 3.73 -5.71 -2.63
CA SER A 42 2.71 -5.17 -3.53
C SER A 42 2.90 -3.68 -3.74
N ALA A 43 3.17 -2.95 -2.67
CA ALA A 43 3.42 -1.51 -2.76
C ALA A 43 4.68 -1.22 -3.59
N ALA A 44 5.73 -2.01 -3.40
CA ALA A 44 6.97 -1.83 -4.14
C ALA A 44 6.77 -2.05 -5.64
N GLY A 45 5.85 -2.94 -6.01
CA GLY A 45 5.54 -3.21 -7.41
C GLY A 45 4.59 -2.21 -8.04
N ASN A 46 4.00 -1.31 -7.24
CA ASN A 46 3.05 -0.33 -7.76
C ASN A 46 3.81 0.82 -8.42
N PRO A 47 3.54 1.12 -9.71
CA PRO A 47 4.27 2.18 -10.43
C PRO A 47 4.08 3.56 -9.83
N ASN A 48 3.06 3.76 -9.02
CA ASN A 48 2.78 5.05 -8.39
C ASN A 48 3.42 5.22 -7.02
N THR A 49 4.07 4.18 -6.49
CA THR A 49 4.76 4.29 -5.21
C THR A 49 6.02 5.15 -5.38
N PRO A 50 6.18 6.20 -4.56
CA PRO A 50 7.37 7.05 -4.67
C PRO A 50 8.66 6.27 -4.48
N VAL A 51 9.67 6.57 -5.29
CA VAL A 51 10.96 5.88 -5.24
C VAL A 51 11.62 6.03 -3.88
N GLU A 52 11.47 7.19 -3.25
CA GLU A 52 12.12 7.49 -1.98
C GLU A 52 11.59 6.68 -0.80
N VAL A 53 10.45 5.99 -0.95
CA VAL A 53 9.94 5.14 0.12
C VAL A 53 10.26 3.66 -0.09
N LEU A 54 10.92 3.35 -1.17
CA LEU A 54 11.37 2.00 -1.47
C LEU A 54 12.81 1.83 -0.99
#